data_7a783d72fdf7fdfb00d60e3a0359df10
#
_entry.id   7a783d72fdf7fdfb00d60e3a0359df10
#
_cell.length_a   1.000
_cell.length_b   1.000
_cell.length_c   1.000
_cell.angle_alpha   90.00
_cell.angle_beta   90.00
_cell.angle_gamma   90.00
#
_symmetry.space_group_name_H-M   'P 1'
#
loop_
_entity.id
_entity.type
_entity.pdbx_description
1 polymer ?
#
loop_
_entity_poly.entity_id
_entity_poly.type
_entity_poly.pdbx_seq_one_letter_code
_entity_poly.pdbx_strand_id
1 'polypeptide(L)'
;MSHTPRKRFGQHFLADPVVVDAIVRAIGPRADDAMVEIGPGLGALTTPLTLHLAHLHAVEIDRDVIASLKQRHDTALLTVHSGDALKFDFGALAAGCGAPLRVVGNLPYNISTPLLFHLADFSAHIVDCHFMLQKEVVERMVASPGGRDYGRLSVMLQYRFAMEH
;
A
#
# COMPACT_ATOMS: atom_id res chain seq x y z
N MET A 1 25.79 1.40 2.21
CA MET A 1 25.73 1.40 0.74
C MET A 1 24.40 2.05 0.34
N SER A 2 24.42 3.07 -0.54
CA SER A 2 23.19 3.71 -0.99
C SER A 2 22.53 2.81 -2.03
N HIS A 3 21.29 2.40 -1.77
CA HIS A 3 20.48 1.65 -2.75
C HIS A 3 20.08 2.59 -3.88
N THR A 4 20.40 2.24 -5.13
CA THR A 4 20.00 3.01 -6.30
C THR A 4 18.63 2.51 -6.78
N PRO A 5 17.60 3.39 -6.91
CA PRO A 5 16.28 2.99 -7.39
C PRO A 5 16.34 2.30 -8.74
N ARG A 6 15.69 1.15 -8.87
CA ARG A 6 15.61 0.44 -10.17
C ARG A 6 14.48 1.04 -10.99
N LYS A 7 14.82 1.77 -12.05
CA LYS A 7 13.84 2.44 -12.97
C LYS A 7 12.73 1.50 -13.47
N ARG A 8 13.02 0.22 -13.64
CA ARG A 8 12.03 -0.77 -14.12
C ARG A 8 10.89 -1.05 -13.15
N PHE A 9 11.04 -0.69 -11.86
CA PHE A 9 10.01 -0.86 -10.84
C PHE A 9 9.27 0.45 -10.51
N GLY A 10 9.61 1.57 -11.17
CA GLY A 10 8.96 2.87 -10.91
C GLY A 10 9.15 3.36 -9.47
N GLN A 11 10.26 2.99 -8.81
CA GLN A 11 10.49 3.29 -7.40
C GLN A 11 10.78 4.78 -7.19
N HIS A 12 9.93 5.44 -6.40
CA HIS A 12 10.13 6.78 -5.86
C HIS A 12 10.12 6.67 -4.33
N PHE A 13 11.28 6.90 -3.71
CA PHE A 13 11.39 6.78 -2.28
C PHE A 13 10.84 8.02 -1.57
N LEU A 14 9.94 7.79 -0.64
CA LEU A 14 9.49 8.80 0.31
C LEU A 14 10.63 9.09 1.28
N ALA A 15 11.01 10.37 1.42
CA ALA A 15 12.18 10.76 2.20
C ALA A 15 11.91 11.88 3.21
N ASP A 16 10.81 12.64 3.05
CA ASP A 16 10.47 13.75 3.94
C ASP A 16 9.79 13.24 5.22
N PRO A 17 10.42 13.38 6.39
CA PRO A 17 9.84 12.91 7.66
C PRO A 17 8.53 13.58 8.03
N VAL A 18 8.32 14.84 7.65
CA VAL A 18 7.08 15.58 7.93
C VAL A 18 5.92 14.99 7.13
N VAL A 19 6.19 14.64 5.87
CA VAL A 19 5.19 13.98 5.01
C VAL A 19 4.88 12.58 5.51
N VAL A 20 5.92 11.80 5.87
CA VAL A 20 5.75 10.46 6.46
C VAL A 20 4.87 10.50 7.70
N ASP A 21 5.16 11.43 8.62
CA ASP A 21 4.41 11.58 9.86
C ASP A 21 2.94 11.99 9.61
N ALA A 22 2.70 12.88 8.64
CA ALA A 22 1.35 13.25 8.23
C ALA A 22 0.57 12.06 7.65
N ILE A 23 1.22 11.21 6.85
CA ILE A 23 0.62 9.99 6.29
C ILE A 23 0.27 9.00 7.40
N VAL A 24 1.19 8.73 8.33
CA VAL A 24 0.96 7.81 9.46
C VAL A 24 -0.20 8.30 10.33
N ARG A 25 -0.28 9.63 10.59
CA ARG A 25 -1.44 10.21 11.28
C ARG A 25 -2.74 10.04 10.52
N ALA A 26 -2.74 10.22 9.21
CA ALA A 26 -3.93 10.01 8.38
C ALA A 26 -4.38 8.54 8.36
N ILE A 27 -3.43 7.60 8.34
CA ILE A 27 -3.71 6.16 8.45
C ILE A 27 -4.31 5.85 9.84
N GLY A 28 -3.80 6.46 10.92
CA GLY A 28 -4.23 6.21 12.28
C GLY A 28 -4.10 4.74 12.70
N PRO A 29 -2.90 4.12 12.59
CA PRO A 29 -2.72 2.70 12.86
C PRO A 29 -2.99 2.36 14.33
N ARG A 30 -3.60 1.20 14.58
CA ARG A 30 -3.87 0.64 15.91
C ARG A 30 -3.16 -0.69 16.06
N ALA A 31 -2.82 -1.04 17.29
CA ALA A 31 -2.04 -2.26 17.58
C ALA A 31 -2.69 -3.56 17.05
N ASP A 32 -4.01 -3.61 17.00
CA ASP A 32 -4.80 -4.77 16.56
C ASP A 32 -5.21 -4.75 15.08
N ASP A 33 -4.79 -3.72 14.31
CA ASP A 33 -5.07 -3.66 12.89
C ASP A 33 -4.35 -4.78 12.12
N ALA A 34 -5.08 -5.52 11.29
CA ALA A 34 -4.50 -6.40 10.28
C ALA A 34 -4.05 -5.55 9.08
N MET A 35 -2.81 -5.10 9.10
CA MET A 35 -2.30 -4.14 8.11
C MET A 35 -1.29 -4.76 7.15
N VAL A 36 -1.38 -4.38 5.87
CA VAL A 36 -0.43 -4.77 4.83
C VAL A 36 0.05 -3.55 4.05
N GLU A 37 1.38 -3.39 3.97
CA GLU A 37 2.05 -2.37 3.17
C GLU A 37 2.45 -2.94 1.81
N ILE A 38 2.09 -2.26 0.73
CA ILE A 38 2.47 -2.63 -0.63
C ILE A 38 3.66 -1.77 -1.07
N GLY A 39 4.75 -2.44 -1.46
CA GLY A 39 5.96 -1.78 -1.92
C GLY A 39 6.65 -0.95 -0.83
N PRO A 40 7.05 -1.55 0.29
CA PRO A 40 7.67 -0.84 1.43
C PRO A 40 8.94 -0.08 1.06
N GLY A 41 9.60 -0.47 -0.02
CA GLY A 41 10.84 0.15 -0.46
C GLY A 41 11.89 0.17 0.66
N LEU A 42 12.49 1.32 0.89
CA LEU A 42 13.49 1.47 1.96
C LEU A 42 12.88 1.52 3.38
N GLY A 43 11.57 1.33 3.52
CA GLY A 43 10.89 1.24 4.81
C GLY A 43 10.50 2.59 5.41
N ALA A 44 10.29 3.60 4.61
CA ALA A 44 9.91 4.94 5.06
C ALA A 44 8.58 4.95 5.84
N LEU A 45 7.59 4.17 5.40
CA LEU A 45 6.34 3.95 6.14
C LEU A 45 6.45 2.74 7.07
N THR A 46 7.14 1.67 6.66
CA THR A 46 7.28 0.43 7.43
C THR A 46 7.75 0.72 8.86
N THR A 47 8.85 1.48 9.00
CA THR A 47 9.46 1.76 10.31
C THR A 47 8.49 2.48 11.26
N PRO A 48 7.86 3.62 10.90
CA PRO A 48 6.90 4.25 11.80
C PRO A 48 5.63 3.41 12.04
N LEU A 49 5.15 2.64 11.05
CA LEU A 49 3.99 1.77 11.22
C LEU A 49 4.25 0.66 12.25
N THR A 50 5.43 0.04 12.24
CA THR A 50 5.80 -1.00 13.23
C THR A 50 5.90 -0.49 14.67
N LEU A 51 5.93 0.83 14.89
CA LEU A 51 5.88 1.42 16.23
C LEU A 51 4.46 1.42 16.82
N HIS A 52 3.43 1.31 15.98
CA HIS A 52 2.02 1.37 16.37
C HIS A 52 1.30 0.03 16.29
N LEU A 53 1.78 -0.89 15.47
CA LEU A 53 1.16 -2.17 15.19
C LEU A 53 1.80 -3.30 16.00
N ALA A 54 1.00 -4.27 16.43
CA ALA A 54 1.55 -5.50 17.00
C ALA A 54 2.29 -6.31 15.92
N HIS A 55 1.79 -6.28 14.67
CA HIS A 55 2.41 -6.93 13.53
C HIS A 55 2.05 -6.23 12.22
N LEU A 56 3.02 -6.09 11.31
CA LEU A 56 2.83 -5.54 9.97
C LEU A 56 3.17 -6.60 8.92
N HIS A 57 2.32 -6.74 7.91
CA HIS A 57 2.65 -7.47 6.69
C HIS A 57 3.15 -6.50 5.62
N ALA A 58 4.07 -6.94 4.75
CA ALA A 58 4.52 -6.18 3.60
C ALA A 58 4.60 -7.07 2.37
N VAL A 59 4.24 -6.57 1.19
CA VAL A 59 4.38 -7.26 -0.10
C VAL A 59 5.43 -6.54 -0.93
N GLU A 60 6.51 -7.24 -1.31
CA GLU A 60 7.63 -6.65 -2.04
C GLU A 60 8.18 -7.64 -3.08
N ILE A 61 8.54 -7.12 -4.25
CA ILE A 61 9.09 -7.91 -5.35
C ILE A 61 10.62 -7.83 -5.44
N ASP A 62 11.22 -6.74 -4.92
CA ASP A 62 12.66 -6.53 -4.98
C ASP A 62 13.38 -7.28 -3.84
N ARG A 63 14.18 -8.28 -4.22
CA ARG A 63 14.90 -9.14 -3.27
C ARG A 63 15.91 -8.40 -2.40
N ASP A 64 16.50 -7.33 -2.92
CA ASP A 64 17.49 -6.54 -2.16
C ASP A 64 16.79 -5.72 -1.08
N VAL A 65 15.61 -5.17 -1.41
CA VAL A 65 14.72 -4.48 -0.47
C VAL A 65 14.25 -5.44 0.62
N ILE A 66 13.77 -6.63 0.24
CA ILE A 66 13.34 -7.68 1.20
C ILE A 66 14.46 -8.03 2.16
N ALA A 67 15.67 -8.27 1.65
CA ALA A 67 16.84 -8.58 2.50
C ALA A 67 17.16 -7.45 3.48
N SER A 68 17.12 -6.21 3.01
CA SER A 68 17.36 -5.02 3.83
C SER A 68 16.29 -4.85 4.92
N LEU A 69 15.01 -5.06 4.62
CA LEU A 69 13.91 -4.97 5.59
C LEU A 69 14.04 -6.04 6.68
N LYS A 70 14.32 -7.28 6.29
CA LYS A 70 14.51 -8.40 7.22
C LYS A 70 15.71 -8.23 8.14
N GLN A 71 16.74 -7.48 7.73
CA GLN A 71 17.88 -7.16 8.59
C GLN A 71 17.57 -6.05 9.61
N ARG A 72 16.63 -5.15 9.28
CA ARG A 72 16.32 -3.97 10.11
C ARG A 72 15.13 -4.16 11.04
N HIS A 73 14.27 -5.11 10.77
CA HIS A 73 13.05 -5.35 11.54
C HIS A 73 12.99 -6.78 12.07
N ASP A 74 12.53 -6.92 13.31
CA ASP A 74 12.26 -8.23 13.90
C ASP A 74 11.12 -8.93 13.15
N THR A 75 11.25 -10.23 12.94
CA THR A 75 10.22 -11.08 12.35
C THR A 75 8.94 -11.15 13.19
N ALA A 76 9.03 -10.86 14.48
CA ALA A 76 7.86 -10.71 15.34
C ALA A 76 7.02 -9.46 15.00
N LEU A 77 7.65 -8.42 14.42
CA LEU A 77 6.99 -7.16 14.07
C LEU A 77 6.64 -7.04 12.59
N LEU A 78 7.40 -7.72 11.70
CA LEU A 78 7.26 -7.58 10.26
C LEU A 78 7.38 -8.92 9.54
N THR A 79 6.36 -9.27 8.78
CA THR A 79 6.41 -10.36 7.78
C THR A 79 6.48 -9.77 6.37
N VAL A 80 7.55 -10.07 5.63
CA VAL A 80 7.70 -9.64 4.23
C VAL A 80 7.37 -10.81 3.30
N HIS A 81 6.28 -10.66 2.55
CA HIS A 81 5.86 -11.56 1.48
C HIS A 81 6.60 -11.19 0.20
N SER A 82 7.44 -12.12 -0.28
CA SER A 82 8.15 -11.93 -1.55
C SER A 82 7.24 -12.26 -2.72
N GLY A 83 6.85 -11.25 -3.51
CA GLY A 83 5.98 -11.47 -4.66
C GLY A 83 5.51 -10.21 -5.35
N ASP A 84 4.81 -10.43 -6.45
CA ASP A 84 4.16 -9.38 -7.23
C ASP A 84 2.80 -9.05 -6.60
N ALA A 85 2.62 -7.80 -6.18
CA ALA A 85 1.38 -7.33 -5.56
C ALA A 85 0.15 -7.48 -6.50
N LEU A 86 0.36 -7.48 -7.82
CA LEU A 86 -0.71 -7.72 -8.80
C LEU A 86 -1.21 -9.17 -8.83
N LYS A 87 -0.51 -10.08 -8.17
CA LYS A 87 -0.83 -11.52 -8.09
C LYS A 87 -1.03 -12.00 -6.65
N PHE A 88 -0.87 -11.10 -5.70
CA PHE A 88 -0.95 -11.43 -4.28
C PHE A 88 -2.40 -11.69 -3.86
N ASP A 89 -2.62 -12.75 -3.10
CA ASP A 89 -3.95 -13.11 -2.57
C ASP A 89 -4.20 -12.42 -1.23
N PHE A 90 -4.84 -11.24 -1.30
CA PHE A 90 -5.22 -10.46 -0.12
C PHE A 90 -6.32 -11.15 0.69
N GLY A 91 -7.16 -11.98 0.05
CA GLY A 91 -8.18 -12.75 0.75
C GLY A 91 -7.57 -13.83 1.65
N ALA A 92 -6.58 -14.57 1.14
CA ALA A 92 -5.85 -15.56 1.93
C ALA A 92 -5.11 -14.91 3.10
N LEU A 93 -4.52 -13.72 2.91
CA LEU A 93 -3.89 -12.96 4.00
C LEU A 93 -4.92 -12.55 5.06
N ALA A 94 -6.06 -11.98 4.65
CA ALA A 94 -7.14 -11.60 5.57
C ALA A 94 -7.65 -12.80 6.39
N ALA A 95 -7.84 -13.94 5.74
CA ALA A 95 -8.23 -15.19 6.41
C ALA A 95 -7.17 -15.63 7.43
N GLY A 96 -5.88 -15.53 7.08
CA GLY A 96 -4.77 -15.84 7.98
C GLY A 96 -4.68 -14.89 9.18
N CYS A 97 -5.02 -13.63 9.02
CA CYS A 97 -5.10 -12.64 10.11
C CYS A 97 -6.37 -12.79 10.95
N GLY A 98 -7.40 -13.48 10.45
CA GLY A 98 -8.71 -13.57 11.11
C GLY A 98 -9.48 -12.25 11.14
N ALA A 99 -9.09 -11.27 10.32
CA ALA A 99 -9.67 -9.92 10.25
C ALA A 99 -9.52 -9.34 8.84
N PRO A 100 -10.41 -8.43 8.41
CA PRO A 100 -10.24 -7.71 7.16
C PRO A 100 -9.01 -6.78 7.23
N LEU A 101 -8.39 -6.56 6.08
CA LEU A 101 -7.11 -5.86 5.96
C LEU A 101 -7.29 -4.34 5.89
N ARG A 102 -6.30 -3.63 6.41
CA ARG A 102 -6.01 -2.24 6.09
C ARG A 102 -4.81 -2.20 5.15
N VAL A 103 -4.96 -1.65 3.96
CA VAL A 103 -3.94 -1.69 2.92
C VAL A 103 -3.30 -0.32 2.76
N VAL A 104 -1.98 -0.26 2.86
CA VAL A 104 -1.26 1.02 2.78
C VAL A 104 -0.10 0.93 1.79
N GLY A 105 0.34 2.08 1.26
CA GLY A 105 1.56 2.09 0.44
C GLY A 105 1.81 3.37 -0.34
N ASN A 106 3.08 3.55 -0.71
CA ASN A 106 3.50 4.51 -1.72
C ASN A 106 3.65 3.76 -3.05
N LEU A 107 2.59 3.78 -3.87
CA LEU A 107 2.52 2.88 -5.02
C LEU A 107 3.39 3.35 -6.20
N PRO A 108 4.16 2.44 -6.80
CA PRO A 108 4.88 2.72 -8.04
C PRO A 108 3.91 3.09 -9.17
N TYR A 109 4.25 4.11 -9.94
CA TYR A 109 3.39 4.70 -10.98
C TYR A 109 2.94 3.70 -12.05
N ASN A 110 3.82 2.78 -12.41
CA ASN A 110 3.57 1.79 -13.46
C ASN A 110 2.58 0.69 -13.08
N ILE A 111 2.31 0.47 -11.79
CA ILE A 111 1.38 -0.58 -11.33
C ILE A 111 0.18 -0.04 -10.56
N SER A 112 0.11 1.26 -10.25
CA SER A 112 -0.95 1.82 -9.40
C SER A 112 -2.35 1.50 -9.91
N THR A 113 -2.66 1.81 -11.17
CA THR A 113 -4.00 1.54 -11.73
C THR A 113 -4.36 0.04 -11.76
N PRO A 114 -3.54 -0.88 -12.30
CA PRO A 114 -3.86 -2.30 -12.25
C PRO A 114 -3.95 -2.86 -10.82
N LEU A 115 -3.14 -2.33 -9.88
CA LEU A 115 -3.20 -2.74 -8.49
C LEU A 115 -4.51 -2.31 -7.82
N LEU A 116 -4.99 -1.10 -8.09
CA LEU A 116 -6.29 -0.63 -7.58
C LEU A 116 -7.45 -1.52 -8.06
N PHE A 117 -7.42 -1.97 -9.32
CA PHE A 117 -8.42 -2.94 -9.82
C PHE A 117 -8.28 -4.29 -9.12
N HIS A 118 -7.05 -4.79 -8.95
CA HIS A 118 -6.80 -6.03 -8.23
C HIS A 118 -7.34 -5.98 -6.79
N LEU A 119 -7.08 -4.88 -6.06
CA LEU A 119 -7.61 -4.67 -4.71
C LEU A 119 -9.15 -4.59 -4.68
N ALA A 120 -9.77 -4.02 -5.72
CA ALA A 120 -11.22 -3.96 -5.82
C ALA A 120 -11.87 -5.36 -5.88
N ASP A 121 -11.19 -6.36 -6.42
CA ASP A 121 -11.65 -7.76 -6.41
C ASP A 121 -11.65 -8.35 -5.00
N PHE A 122 -10.83 -7.81 -4.09
CA PHE A 122 -10.76 -8.20 -2.68
C PHE A 122 -11.50 -7.26 -1.72
N SER A 123 -12.34 -6.35 -2.22
CA SER A 123 -13.00 -5.32 -1.40
C SER A 123 -13.77 -5.88 -0.19
N ALA A 124 -14.29 -7.11 -0.26
CA ALA A 124 -14.95 -7.78 0.87
C ALA A 124 -13.99 -8.15 2.02
N HIS A 125 -12.68 -8.14 1.77
CA HIS A 125 -11.62 -8.48 2.73
C HIS A 125 -10.81 -7.25 3.16
N ILE A 126 -11.21 -6.04 2.75
CA ILE A 126 -10.49 -4.80 2.99
C ILE A 126 -11.40 -3.80 3.71
N VAL A 127 -10.91 -3.25 4.82
CA VAL A 127 -11.58 -2.17 5.58
C VAL A 127 -11.36 -0.84 4.88
N ASP A 128 -10.09 -0.50 4.65
CA ASP A 128 -9.67 0.74 4.01
C ASP A 128 -8.33 0.60 3.28
N CYS A 129 -8.06 1.58 2.42
CA CYS A 129 -6.81 1.71 1.69
C CYS A 129 -6.28 3.14 1.82
N HIS A 130 -4.99 3.29 2.16
CA HIS A 130 -4.30 4.58 2.22
C HIS A 130 -3.09 4.57 1.28
N PHE A 131 -3.22 5.24 0.15
CA PHE A 131 -2.19 5.24 -0.87
C PHE A 131 -1.70 6.65 -1.21
N MET A 132 -0.40 6.75 -1.42
CA MET A 132 0.17 7.84 -2.18
C MET A 132 0.22 7.44 -3.66
N LEU A 133 -0.41 8.27 -4.47
CA LEU A 133 -0.58 8.07 -5.91
C LEU A 133 -0.20 9.34 -6.67
N GLN A 134 0.00 9.21 -7.97
CA GLN A 134 0.07 10.40 -8.84
C GLN A 134 -1.22 11.19 -8.78
N LYS A 135 -1.11 12.52 -8.76
CA LYS A 135 -2.25 13.45 -8.73
C LYS A 135 -3.30 13.12 -9.80
N GLU A 136 -2.86 12.84 -11.03
CA GLU A 136 -3.74 12.47 -12.14
C GLU A 136 -4.57 11.20 -11.84
N VAL A 137 -3.97 10.21 -11.19
CA VAL A 137 -4.69 8.98 -10.80
C VAL A 137 -5.74 9.29 -9.75
N VAL A 138 -5.38 10.09 -8.73
CA VAL A 138 -6.32 10.51 -7.68
C VAL A 138 -7.48 11.31 -8.27
N GLU A 139 -7.21 12.30 -9.14
CA GLU A 139 -8.25 13.12 -9.80
C GLU A 139 -9.25 12.24 -10.57
N ARG A 140 -8.76 11.21 -11.26
CA ARG A 140 -9.62 10.23 -11.95
C ARG A 140 -10.40 9.33 -10.99
N MET A 141 -9.82 8.94 -9.86
CA MET A 141 -10.51 8.11 -8.86
C MET A 141 -11.70 8.83 -8.23
N VAL A 142 -11.55 10.13 -7.91
CA VAL A 142 -12.58 10.93 -7.23
C VAL A 142 -13.48 11.70 -8.19
N ALA A 143 -13.29 11.60 -9.51
CA ALA A 143 -14.05 12.31 -10.51
C ALA A 143 -15.55 12.04 -10.41
N SER A 144 -16.37 13.09 -10.57
CA SER A 144 -17.83 12.98 -10.58
C SER A 144 -18.38 12.61 -11.97
N PRO A 145 -19.52 11.91 -12.05
CA PRO A 145 -20.19 11.61 -13.31
C PRO A 145 -20.36 12.85 -14.20
N GLY A 146 -20.03 12.73 -15.50
CA GLY A 146 -20.07 13.82 -16.46
C GLY A 146 -18.81 14.70 -16.48
N GLY A 147 -17.91 14.54 -15.54
CA GLY A 147 -16.62 15.24 -15.55
C GLY A 147 -15.66 14.66 -16.60
N ARG A 148 -14.68 15.47 -17.03
CA ARG A 148 -13.67 15.11 -18.05
C ARG A 148 -12.85 13.87 -17.64
N ASP A 149 -12.54 13.76 -16.37
CA ASP A 149 -11.66 12.71 -15.82
C ASP A 149 -12.46 11.48 -15.35
N TYR A 150 -13.82 11.55 -15.43
CA TYR A 150 -14.68 10.44 -15.07
C TYR A 150 -14.63 9.33 -16.13
N GLY A 151 -14.27 8.15 -15.70
CA GLY A 151 -14.10 7.01 -16.61
C GLY A 151 -14.10 5.67 -15.89
N ARG A 152 -13.59 4.65 -16.56
CA ARG A 152 -13.57 3.27 -16.03
C ARG A 152 -12.99 3.18 -14.62
N LEU A 153 -11.89 3.89 -14.34
CA LEU A 153 -11.25 3.89 -13.02
C LEU A 153 -12.20 4.44 -11.95
N SER A 154 -12.84 5.59 -12.22
CA SER A 154 -13.80 6.20 -11.30
C SER A 154 -14.97 5.25 -11.00
N VAL A 155 -15.62 4.73 -12.03
CA VAL A 155 -16.79 3.85 -11.91
C VAL A 155 -16.46 2.59 -11.10
N MET A 156 -15.38 1.89 -11.47
CA MET A 156 -15.04 0.60 -10.87
C MET A 156 -14.63 0.74 -9.40
N LEU A 157 -13.87 1.78 -9.06
CA LEU A 157 -13.42 1.97 -7.68
C LEU A 157 -14.53 2.54 -6.80
N GLN A 158 -15.27 3.55 -7.26
CA GLN A 158 -16.37 4.16 -6.50
C GLN A 158 -17.55 3.18 -6.28
N TYR A 159 -17.68 2.15 -7.10
CA TYR A 159 -18.61 1.06 -6.87
C TYR A 159 -18.24 0.18 -5.67
N ARG A 160 -16.94 0.08 -5.36
CA ARG A 160 -16.40 -0.80 -4.30
C ARG A 160 -16.00 -0.06 -3.04
N PHE A 161 -15.58 1.19 -3.16
CA PHE A 161 -14.99 1.98 -2.08
C PHE A 161 -15.57 3.40 -2.07
N ALA A 162 -15.76 3.96 -0.88
CA ALA A 162 -15.88 5.41 -0.73
C ALA A 162 -14.50 6.07 -0.91
N MET A 163 -14.43 7.14 -1.71
CA MET A 163 -13.18 7.83 -2.03
C MET A 163 -13.05 9.12 -1.21
N GLU A 164 -11.92 9.26 -0.53
CA GLU A 164 -11.51 10.48 0.17
C GLU A 164 -10.11 10.90 -0.29
N HIS A 165 -9.81 12.24 -0.34
CA HIS A 165 -8.51 12.76 -0.80
C HIS A 165 -8.13 14.06 -0.07
#